data_3991617aad82f4d6def2a0e6c10b16aa
#
_entry.id   3991617aad82f4d6def2a0e6c10b16aa
#
_cell.length_a   1.000
_cell.length_b   1.000
_cell.length_c   1.000
_cell.angle_alpha   90.00
_cell.angle_beta   90.00
_cell.angle_gamma   90.00
#
_symmetry.space_group_name_H-M   'P 1'
#
loop_
_entity.id
_entity.type
_entity.pdbx_description
1 polymer ?
#
loop_
_entity_poly.entity_id
_entity_poly.type
_entity_poly.pdbx_seq_one_letter_code
_entity_poly.pdbx_strand_id
1 'polypeptide(L)'
;NVDSAAVTGIYGVWNKPLSQEFSVKSLDEYSNLVFNITGLAPDSAGVTPKAFVELLGGDDKPVRIAPVIDGRAEFRYLNPSTYYARLFIDSNDNGKWDTGNIAVWLQPEEVYYYSKKLQLKKNWDIEQSWDIYELAIDAQKPMGIKKNKPKPKKGEKLNENEGEEEEYDEFGNPIDGNNRFDRYDPNNINNRRPSNSMTGSLN
;
A
#
# COMPACT_ATOMS: atom_id res chain seq x y z
N ASN A 1 -9.96 -7.80 -35.55
CA ASN A 1 -10.86 -7.04 -36.45
C ASN A 1 -12.22 -7.72 -36.47
N VAL A 2 -13.27 -6.95 -36.48
CA VAL A 2 -14.65 -7.40 -36.72
C VAL A 2 -15.16 -6.62 -37.94
N ASP A 3 -15.54 -7.31 -38.99
CA ASP A 3 -15.98 -6.68 -40.21
C ASP A 3 -17.37 -6.05 -40.05
N SER A 4 -17.73 -5.13 -40.96
CA SER A 4 -19.08 -4.59 -41.03
C SER A 4 -20.08 -5.73 -41.31
N ALA A 5 -21.21 -5.69 -40.61
CA ALA A 5 -22.28 -6.70 -40.71
C ALA A 5 -21.86 -8.12 -40.23
N ALA A 6 -20.74 -8.27 -39.51
CA ALA A 6 -20.37 -9.54 -38.89
C ALA A 6 -21.34 -9.96 -37.75
N VAL A 7 -22.02 -9.00 -37.16
CA VAL A 7 -23.08 -9.21 -36.15
C VAL A 7 -24.32 -8.45 -36.56
N THR A 8 -25.45 -9.14 -36.68
CA THR A 8 -26.75 -8.53 -37.03
C THR A 8 -27.70 -8.66 -35.84
N GLY A 9 -28.24 -7.55 -35.38
CA GLY A 9 -29.27 -7.52 -34.34
C GLY A 9 -30.64 -7.97 -34.84
N ILE A 10 -31.55 -8.28 -33.92
CA ILE A 10 -32.92 -8.75 -34.22
C ILE A 10 -33.76 -7.76 -35.05
N TYR A 11 -33.37 -6.49 -35.06
CA TYR A 11 -34.04 -5.44 -35.84
C TYR A 11 -33.34 -5.15 -37.18
N GLY A 12 -32.47 -6.05 -37.66
CA GLY A 12 -31.76 -5.88 -38.93
C GLY A 12 -30.64 -4.81 -38.90
N VAL A 13 -30.30 -4.31 -37.75
CA VAL A 13 -29.18 -3.37 -37.59
C VAL A 13 -27.89 -4.18 -37.43
N TRP A 14 -26.86 -3.80 -38.15
CA TRP A 14 -25.55 -4.46 -38.11
C TRP A 14 -24.45 -3.55 -37.51
N ASN A 15 -23.36 -4.17 -37.08
CA ASN A 15 -22.22 -3.47 -36.55
C ASN A 15 -21.42 -2.73 -37.63
N LYS A 16 -20.81 -1.60 -37.25
CA LYS A 16 -19.75 -0.97 -38.03
C LYS A 16 -18.46 -1.79 -37.90
N PRO A 17 -17.52 -1.66 -38.87
CA PRO A 17 -16.24 -2.34 -38.75
C PRO A 17 -15.52 -1.86 -37.46
N LEU A 18 -14.98 -2.80 -36.72
CA LEU A 18 -14.21 -2.55 -35.51
C LEU A 18 -12.81 -3.17 -35.65
N SER A 19 -11.78 -2.34 -35.55
CA SER A 19 -10.41 -2.78 -35.50
C SER A 19 -9.85 -2.37 -34.12
N GLN A 20 -9.36 -3.33 -33.36
CA GLN A 20 -8.72 -3.10 -32.08
C GLN A 20 -7.40 -3.85 -32.02
N GLU A 21 -6.32 -3.14 -31.70
CA GLU A 21 -5.01 -3.72 -31.53
C GLU A 21 -4.82 -4.04 -30.05
N PHE A 22 -4.24 -5.21 -29.78
CA PHE A 22 -3.88 -5.65 -28.45
C PHE A 22 -2.38 -5.93 -28.42
N SER A 23 -1.70 -5.40 -27.42
CA SER A 23 -0.31 -5.73 -27.14
C SER A 23 -0.21 -6.46 -25.79
N VAL A 24 0.61 -7.50 -25.75
CA VAL A 24 0.94 -8.20 -24.52
C VAL A 24 2.11 -7.47 -23.86
N LYS A 25 1.95 -7.07 -22.60
CA LYS A 25 3.04 -6.48 -21.84
C LYS A 25 4.12 -7.51 -21.53
N SER A 26 5.38 -7.09 -21.54
CA SER A 26 6.49 -7.91 -21.08
C SER A 26 6.35 -8.24 -19.58
N LEU A 27 6.92 -9.37 -19.14
CA LEU A 27 6.92 -9.78 -17.74
C LEU A 27 7.62 -8.76 -16.84
N ASP A 28 8.66 -8.09 -17.36
CA ASP A 28 9.43 -7.05 -16.67
C ASP A 28 8.60 -5.79 -16.32
N GLU A 29 7.41 -5.68 -16.91
CA GLU A 29 6.50 -4.56 -16.61
C GLU A 29 5.64 -4.80 -15.37
N TYR A 30 5.70 -5.99 -14.80
CA TYR A 30 4.95 -6.36 -13.62
C TYR A 30 5.84 -6.45 -12.39
N SER A 31 5.19 -6.56 -11.23
CA SER A 31 5.83 -6.82 -9.93
C SER A 31 5.18 -8.01 -9.28
N ASN A 32 5.89 -8.67 -8.40
CA ASN A 32 5.36 -9.71 -7.54
C ASN A 32 5.47 -9.28 -6.08
N LEU A 33 4.49 -9.68 -5.27
CA LEU A 33 4.44 -9.38 -3.85
C LEU A 33 4.07 -10.63 -3.07
N VAL A 34 4.82 -10.90 -2.03
CA VAL A 34 4.58 -12.00 -1.11
C VAL A 34 4.48 -11.46 0.30
N PHE A 35 3.46 -11.89 1.03
CA PHE A 35 3.36 -11.68 2.46
C PHE A 35 3.68 -12.97 3.20
N ASN A 36 4.56 -12.90 4.20
CA ASN A 36 4.75 -13.89 5.23
C ASN A 36 3.98 -13.44 6.47
N ILE A 37 2.89 -14.12 6.76
CA ILE A 37 1.90 -13.72 7.75
C ILE A 37 2.11 -14.55 9.00
N THR A 38 2.19 -13.89 10.15
CA THR A 38 2.25 -14.51 11.47
C THR A 38 1.08 -14.02 12.33
N GLY A 39 0.77 -14.77 13.38
CA GLY A 39 -0.35 -14.46 14.28
C GLY A 39 -1.64 -15.23 13.97
N LEU A 40 -1.77 -15.94 12.86
CA LEU A 40 -2.88 -16.84 12.58
C LEU A 40 -2.69 -18.13 13.40
N ALA A 41 -3.13 -18.09 14.65
CA ALA A 41 -3.07 -19.26 15.51
C ALA A 41 -4.18 -20.26 15.18
N PRO A 42 -3.89 -21.58 15.22
CA PRO A 42 -4.92 -22.58 15.13
C PRO A 42 -5.89 -22.47 16.33
N ASP A 43 -7.15 -22.83 16.09
CA ASP A 43 -8.15 -22.88 17.12
C ASP A 43 -7.89 -24.04 18.13
N SER A 44 -8.77 -24.20 19.12
CA SER A 44 -8.67 -25.28 20.12
C SER A 44 -8.75 -26.69 19.52
N ALA A 45 -9.22 -26.83 18.28
CA ALA A 45 -9.27 -28.09 17.53
C ALA A 45 -8.00 -28.28 16.65
N GLY A 46 -7.06 -27.34 16.66
CA GLY A 46 -5.85 -27.38 15.84
C GLY A 46 -6.08 -26.97 14.38
N VAL A 47 -7.20 -26.35 14.07
CA VAL A 47 -7.53 -25.89 12.72
C VAL A 47 -7.12 -24.44 12.56
N THR A 48 -6.21 -24.17 11.61
CA THR A 48 -5.86 -22.79 11.25
C THR A 48 -7.02 -22.14 10.51
N PRO A 49 -7.46 -20.94 10.91
CA PRO A 49 -8.58 -20.28 10.25
C PRO A 49 -8.24 -19.97 8.79
N LYS A 50 -9.21 -20.09 7.90
CA LYS A 50 -9.07 -19.63 6.53
C LYS A 50 -8.96 -18.13 6.53
N ALA A 51 -7.92 -17.64 5.89
CA ALA A 51 -7.68 -16.20 5.77
C ALA A 51 -7.35 -15.83 4.33
N PHE A 52 -7.71 -14.64 3.96
CA PHE A 52 -7.41 -14.06 2.65
C PHE A 52 -6.77 -12.68 2.84
N VAL A 53 -5.84 -12.37 1.94
CA VAL A 53 -5.29 -11.02 1.83
C VAL A 53 -5.91 -10.35 0.62
N GLU A 54 -6.42 -9.15 0.82
CA GLU A 54 -6.85 -8.26 -0.25
C GLU A 54 -5.86 -7.12 -0.43
N LEU A 55 -5.41 -6.90 -1.66
CA LEU A 55 -4.73 -5.67 -2.03
C LEU A 55 -5.77 -4.61 -2.36
N LEU A 56 -5.61 -3.44 -1.77
CA LEU A 56 -6.51 -2.30 -1.90
C LEU A 56 -5.85 -1.19 -2.70
N GLY A 57 -6.64 -0.50 -3.52
CA GLY A 57 -6.25 0.76 -4.12
C GLY A 57 -6.27 1.92 -3.13
N GLY A 58 -5.88 3.11 -3.58
CA GLY A 58 -5.94 4.33 -2.78
C GLY A 58 -7.36 4.75 -2.38
N ASP A 59 -8.38 4.21 -3.01
CA ASP A 59 -9.80 4.43 -2.72
C ASP A 59 -10.41 3.41 -1.73
N ASP A 60 -9.57 2.59 -1.08
CA ASP A 60 -9.95 1.54 -0.12
C ASP A 60 -10.81 0.43 -0.76
N LYS A 61 -10.66 0.22 -2.08
CA LYS A 61 -11.36 -0.85 -2.79
C LYS A 61 -10.42 -2.01 -3.10
N PRO A 62 -10.91 -3.25 -3.00
CA PRO A 62 -10.11 -4.41 -3.34
C PRO A 62 -9.82 -4.45 -4.85
N VAL A 63 -8.55 -4.67 -5.18
CA VAL A 63 -8.02 -4.82 -6.55
C VAL A 63 -7.69 -6.27 -6.84
N ARG A 64 -7.13 -6.97 -5.86
CA ARG A 64 -6.73 -8.38 -5.94
C ARG A 64 -6.95 -9.05 -4.61
N ILE A 65 -7.20 -10.35 -4.64
CA ILE A 65 -7.33 -11.21 -3.46
C ILE A 65 -6.45 -12.46 -3.64
N ALA A 66 -5.85 -12.91 -2.55
CA ALA A 66 -5.10 -14.16 -2.49
C ALA A 66 -5.38 -14.90 -1.19
N PRO A 67 -5.50 -16.23 -1.21
CA PRO A 67 -5.62 -17.02 0.01
C PRO A 67 -4.29 -17.04 0.77
N VAL A 68 -4.36 -17.16 2.08
CA VAL A 68 -3.21 -17.44 2.93
C VAL A 68 -3.04 -18.95 3.04
N ILE A 69 -1.92 -19.46 2.52
CA ILE A 69 -1.59 -20.89 2.55
C ILE A 69 -0.26 -21.02 3.31
N ASP A 70 -0.25 -21.79 4.37
CA ASP A 70 0.93 -22.00 5.24
C ASP A 70 1.57 -20.67 5.71
N GLY A 71 0.72 -19.71 6.08
CA GLY A 71 1.18 -18.38 6.50
C GLY A 71 1.67 -17.49 5.36
N ARG A 72 1.44 -17.84 4.11
CA ARG A 72 1.94 -17.11 2.95
C ARG A 72 0.82 -16.71 2.00
N ALA A 73 0.82 -15.46 1.55
CA ALA A 73 -0.06 -14.96 0.50
C ALA A 73 0.77 -14.40 -0.66
N GLU A 74 0.51 -14.89 -1.89
CA GLU A 74 1.27 -14.52 -3.08
C GLU A 74 0.43 -13.76 -4.09
N PHE A 75 0.98 -12.65 -4.58
CA PHE A 75 0.41 -11.87 -5.65
C PHE A 75 1.41 -11.77 -6.80
N ARG A 76 1.05 -12.29 -7.95
CA ARG A 76 1.88 -12.28 -9.16
C ARG A 76 1.30 -11.35 -10.21
N TYR A 77 2.18 -10.78 -11.03
CA TYR A 77 1.82 -9.93 -12.18
C TYR A 77 0.98 -8.72 -11.77
N LEU A 78 1.40 -8.05 -10.69
CA LEU A 78 0.81 -6.79 -10.27
C LEU A 78 1.31 -5.65 -11.15
N ASN A 79 0.41 -4.73 -11.50
CA ASN A 79 0.85 -3.49 -12.13
C ASN A 79 1.63 -2.64 -11.13
N PRO A 80 2.72 -1.97 -11.55
CA PRO A 80 3.41 -1.00 -10.71
C PRO A 80 2.46 0.09 -10.26
N SER A 81 2.23 0.17 -8.96
CA SER A 81 1.31 1.12 -8.34
C SER A 81 1.49 1.13 -6.83
N THR A 82 0.78 2.04 -6.18
CA THR A 82 0.66 2.06 -4.72
C THR A 82 -0.52 1.21 -4.30
N TYR A 83 -0.26 0.28 -3.40
CA TYR A 83 -1.27 -0.60 -2.81
C TYR A 83 -1.28 -0.48 -1.29
N TYR A 84 -2.40 -0.88 -0.72
CA TYR A 84 -2.55 -1.16 0.70
C TYR A 84 -3.00 -2.61 0.83
N ALA A 85 -2.90 -3.19 2.01
CA ALA A 85 -3.34 -4.56 2.23
C ALA A 85 -4.23 -4.67 3.46
N ARG A 86 -5.22 -5.53 3.37
CA ARG A 86 -5.99 -6.02 4.51
C ARG A 86 -6.09 -7.53 4.45
N LEU A 87 -6.09 -8.16 5.62
CA LEU A 87 -6.35 -9.57 5.80
C LEU A 87 -7.70 -9.72 6.46
N PHE A 88 -8.51 -10.66 6.04
CA PHE A 88 -9.73 -11.05 6.75
C PHE A 88 -9.77 -12.56 6.98
N ILE A 89 -10.46 -12.94 8.05
CA ILE A 89 -10.69 -14.33 8.39
C ILE A 89 -12.06 -14.73 7.86
N ASP A 90 -12.08 -15.65 6.90
CA ASP A 90 -13.29 -16.14 6.26
C ASP A 90 -13.91 -17.25 7.12
N SER A 91 -14.93 -16.88 7.86
CA SER A 91 -15.61 -17.78 8.81
C SER A 91 -16.67 -18.67 8.17
N ASN A 92 -17.17 -18.28 7.00
CA ASN A 92 -18.27 -18.96 6.30
C ASN A 92 -17.86 -19.62 4.99
N ASP A 93 -16.57 -19.55 4.64
CA ASP A 93 -15.96 -20.19 3.46
C ASP A 93 -16.53 -19.70 2.11
N ASN A 94 -16.85 -18.40 2.05
CA ASN A 94 -17.37 -17.80 0.82
C ASN A 94 -16.31 -17.03 0.00
N GLY A 95 -15.08 -16.86 0.55
CA GLY A 95 -13.98 -16.17 -0.10
C GLY A 95 -14.15 -14.66 -0.21
N LYS A 96 -15.03 -14.06 0.60
CA LYS A 96 -15.32 -12.62 0.61
C LYS A 96 -15.45 -12.15 2.04
N TRP A 97 -15.04 -10.92 2.29
CA TRP A 97 -15.24 -10.31 3.58
C TRP A 97 -16.70 -9.93 3.81
N ASP A 98 -17.27 -10.40 4.90
CA ASP A 98 -18.65 -10.13 5.31
C ASP A 98 -18.72 -9.05 6.39
N THR A 99 -19.55 -8.03 6.14
CA THR A 99 -19.74 -6.90 7.05
C THR A 99 -20.60 -7.21 8.27
N GLY A 100 -21.10 -8.43 8.35
CA GLY A 100 -22.08 -8.82 9.38
C GLY A 100 -23.50 -8.33 9.07
N ASN A 101 -24.43 -8.68 9.96
CA ASN A 101 -25.85 -8.31 9.82
C ASN A 101 -26.47 -8.04 11.18
N ILE A 102 -26.80 -6.79 11.46
CA ILE A 102 -27.37 -6.38 12.73
C ILE A 102 -28.77 -6.95 12.99
N ALA A 103 -29.55 -7.23 11.95
CA ALA A 103 -30.90 -7.77 12.09
C ALA A 103 -30.92 -9.18 12.67
N VAL A 104 -29.84 -9.95 12.46
CA VAL A 104 -29.65 -11.31 12.99
C VAL A 104 -28.49 -11.40 13.99
N TRP A 105 -28.01 -10.28 14.48
CA TRP A 105 -26.90 -10.18 15.45
C TRP A 105 -25.61 -10.87 14.99
N LEU A 106 -25.38 -10.95 13.68
CA LEU A 106 -24.17 -11.50 13.11
C LEU A 106 -23.08 -10.43 13.13
N GLN A 107 -21.97 -10.73 13.80
CA GLN A 107 -20.79 -9.87 13.81
C GLN A 107 -20.10 -9.86 12.44
N PRO A 108 -19.43 -8.77 12.06
CA PRO A 108 -18.57 -8.76 10.89
C PRO A 108 -17.38 -9.71 11.07
N GLU A 109 -16.85 -10.21 9.98
CA GLU A 109 -15.62 -11.00 10.00
C GLU A 109 -14.43 -10.16 10.44
N GLU A 110 -13.48 -10.81 11.13
CA GLU A 110 -12.28 -10.15 11.63
C GLU A 110 -11.40 -9.65 10.49
N VAL A 111 -10.93 -8.40 10.62
CA VAL A 111 -10.11 -7.73 9.62
C VAL A 111 -8.90 -7.09 10.27
N TYR A 112 -7.75 -7.30 9.65
CA TYR A 112 -6.47 -6.72 10.01
C TYR A 112 -5.92 -5.92 8.84
N TYR A 113 -5.28 -4.78 9.10
CA TYR A 113 -4.66 -3.97 8.05
C TYR A 113 -3.14 -4.01 8.15
N TYR A 114 -2.49 -4.13 7.00
CA TYR A 114 -1.06 -3.88 6.92
C TYR A 114 -0.81 -2.38 7.02
N SER A 115 -0.04 -1.97 8.02
CA SER A 115 0.08 -0.54 8.40
C SER A 115 0.85 0.31 7.39
N LYS A 116 1.69 -0.34 6.57
CA LYS A 116 2.58 0.35 5.63
C LYS A 116 1.96 0.45 4.24
N LYS A 117 2.29 1.51 3.53
CA LYS A 117 2.00 1.71 2.11
C LYS A 117 2.94 0.82 1.28
N LEU A 118 2.42 0.14 0.28
CA LEU A 118 3.16 -0.75 -0.61
C LEU A 118 3.34 -0.06 -1.95
N GLN A 119 4.54 0.38 -2.25
CA GLN A 119 4.85 1.03 -3.51
C GLN A 119 5.60 0.05 -4.42
N LEU A 120 4.91 -0.49 -5.43
CA LEU A 120 5.47 -1.47 -6.35
C LEU A 120 6.03 -0.77 -7.58
N LYS A 121 7.27 -1.09 -7.94
CA LYS A 121 7.93 -0.64 -9.17
C LYS A 121 8.05 -1.80 -10.15
N LYS A 122 8.26 -1.51 -11.45
CA LYS A 122 8.46 -2.52 -12.49
C LYS A 122 9.60 -3.46 -12.14
N ASN A 123 9.42 -4.74 -12.45
CA ASN A 123 10.40 -5.81 -12.25
C ASN A 123 10.86 -5.96 -10.79
N TRP A 124 9.95 -5.73 -9.83
CA TRP A 124 10.25 -5.93 -8.41
C TRP A 124 9.56 -7.18 -7.87
N ASP A 125 10.35 -7.98 -7.17
CA ASP A 125 9.88 -9.08 -6.34
C ASP A 125 10.05 -8.66 -4.89
N ILE A 126 8.93 -8.39 -4.21
CA ILE A 126 8.91 -7.87 -2.85
C ILE A 126 8.36 -8.93 -1.92
N GLU A 127 9.05 -9.15 -0.81
CA GLU A 127 8.62 -10.00 0.28
C GLU A 127 8.47 -9.16 1.54
N GLN A 128 7.29 -9.27 2.19
CA GLN A 128 6.94 -8.52 3.39
C GLN A 128 6.55 -9.46 4.53
N SER A 129 7.11 -9.24 5.70
CA SER A 129 6.66 -9.89 6.92
C SER A 129 5.51 -9.10 7.53
N TRP A 130 4.46 -9.79 7.94
CA TRP A 130 3.28 -9.19 8.53
C TRP A 130 2.83 -9.97 9.75
N ASP A 131 3.06 -9.42 10.94
CA ASP A 131 2.43 -9.87 12.16
C ASP A 131 1.09 -9.12 12.33
N ILE A 132 -0.03 -9.84 12.32
CA ILE A 132 -1.36 -9.24 12.41
C ILE A 132 -1.64 -8.58 13.76
N TYR A 133 -0.84 -8.86 14.79
CA TYR A 133 -0.94 -8.30 16.13
C TYR A 133 0.17 -7.30 16.48
N GLU A 134 1.04 -6.94 15.53
CA GLU A 134 2.12 -5.96 15.75
C GLU A 134 1.59 -4.62 16.26
N LEU A 135 0.43 -4.19 15.77
CA LEU A 135 -0.25 -2.97 16.17
C LEU A 135 -1.66 -3.25 16.68
N ALA A 136 -2.17 -2.40 17.55
CA ALA A 136 -3.57 -2.42 17.95
C ALA A 136 -4.49 -2.19 16.73
N ILE A 137 -5.63 -2.87 16.69
CA ILE A 137 -6.53 -2.93 15.52
C ILE A 137 -6.93 -1.52 15.03
N ASP A 138 -7.17 -0.59 15.93
CA ASP A 138 -7.54 0.80 15.62
C ASP A 138 -6.38 1.61 15.00
N ALA A 139 -5.13 1.20 15.26
CA ALA A 139 -3.92 1.83 14.72
C ALA A 139 -3.44 1.21 13.39
N GLN A 140 -3.91 0.01 13.04
CA GLN A 140 -3.42 -0.70 11.85
C GLN A 140 -3.79 -0.04 10.53
N LYS A 141 -5.00 0.54 10.41
CA LYS A 141 -5.47 1.08 9.13
C LYS A 141 -4.67 2.31 8.70
N PRO A 142 -3.97 2.28 7.54
CA PRO A 142 -3.17 3.40 7.06
C PRO A 142 -3.99 4.68 6.85
N MET A 143 -3.42 5.82 7.23
CA MET A 143 -4.08 7.13 7.09
C MET A 143 -4.45 7.45 5.64
N GLY A 144 -3.70 6.94 4.65
CA GLY A 144 -3.97 7.12 3.23
C GLY A 144 -5.37 6.68 2.81
N ILE A 145 -5.86 5.58 3.38
CA ILE A 145 -7.17 4.97 3.07
C ILE A 145 -8.23 5.16 4.17
N LYS A 146 -7.93 5.89 5.26
CA LYS A 146 -8.95 6.26 6.27
C LYS A 146 -9.92 7.27 5.68
N LYS A 147 -11.21 6.94 5.66
CA LYS A 147 -12.27 7.85 5.18
C LYS A 147 -12.57 8.98 6.18
N ASN A 148 -12.59 8.66 7.47
CA ASN A 148 -12.87 9.62 8.56
C ASN A 148 -11.54 10.08 9.19
N LYS A 149 -10.79 10.90 8.45
CA LYS A 149 -9.58 11.52 9.00
C LYS A 149 -9.96 12.54 10.08
N PRO A 150 -9.24 12.59 11.22
CA PRO A 150 -9.45 13.65 12.19
C PRO A 150 -9.18 15.00 11.51
N LYS A 151 -10.11 15.95 11.69
CA LYS A 151 -9.89 17.30 11.17
C LYS A 151 -8.80 17.97 12.02
N PRO A 152 -7.77 18.59 11.41
CA PRO A 152 -6.77 19.33 12.17
C PRO A 152 -7.44 20.42 12.98
N LYS A 153 -7.09 20.53 14.26
CA LYS A 153 -7.54 21.65 15.09
C LYS A 153 -6.98 22.94 14.50
N LYS A 154 -7.81 23.98 14.45
CA LYS A 154 -7.44 25.29 13.90
C LYS A 154 -6.21 25.81 14.66
N GLY A 155 -5.04 25.87 14.00
CA GLY A 155 -3.76 26.28 14.60
C GLY A 155 -2.71 25.17 14.78
N GLU A 156 -3.08 23.90 14.68
CA GLU A 156 -2.15 22.79 14.63
C GLU A 156 -1.66 22.64 13.18
N LYS A 157 -0.40 22.96 12.91
CA LYS A 157 0.24 22.54 11.66
C LYS A 157 0.31 21.02 11.74
N LEU A 158 -0.45 20.34 10.89
CA LEU A 158 -0.22 18.92 10.64
C LEU A 158 1.27 18.80 10.30
N ASN A 159 1.99 17.97 11.04
CA ASN A 159 3.26 17.48 10.55
C ASN A 159 2.94 16.74 9.24
N GLU A 160 3.21 17.39 8.13
CA GLU A 160 3.07 16.81 6.78
C GLU A 160 4.03 15.63 6.56
N ASN A 161 4.86 15.31 7.56
CA ASN A 161 5.86 14.24 7.53
C ASN A 161 5.27 12.81 7.68
N GLU A 162 3.98 12.62 7.92
CA GLU A 162 3.38 11.26 7.85
C GLU A 162 3.00 10.86 6.43
N GLY A 163 3.36 11.64 5.42
CA GLY A 163 3.11 11.40 4.01
C GLY A 163 4.34 11.64 3.13
N GLU A 164 5.50 11.98 3.72
CA GLU A 164 6.73 12.09 2.95
C GLU A 164 7.10 10.70 2.44
N GLU A 165 7.16 10.58 1.13
CA GLU A 165 7.70 9.46 0.41
C GLU A 165 9.12 9.25 0.91
N GLU A 166 9.36 8.19 1.70
CA GLU A 166 10.71 7.75 1.97
C GLU A 166 11.31 7.39 0.60
N GLU A 167 12.14 8.29 0.05
CA GLU A 167 12.96 7.98 -1.11
C GLU A 167 14.03 6.98 -0.67
N TYR A 168 14.08 5.85 -1.35
CA TYR A 168 15.11 4.84 -1.16
C TYR A 168 16.15 4.99 -2.26
N ASP A 169 17.44 4.83 -1.90
CA ASP A 169 18.53 4.77 -2.86
C ASP A 169 18.44 3.50 -3.74
N GLU A 170 19.33 3.39 -4.72
CA GLU A 170 19.40 2.23 -5.62
C GLU A 170 19.72 0.92 -4.90
N PHE A 171 20.12 0.96 -3.61
CA PHE A 171 20.40 -0.18 -2.75
C PHE A 171 19.28 -0.48 -1.75
N GLY A 172 18.15 0.28 -1.78
CA GLY A 172 16.99 0.07 -0.92
C GLY A 172 17.13 0.67 0.48
N ASN A 173 18.09 1.57 0.73
CA ASN A 173 18.20 2.29 1.99
C ASN A 173 17.38 3.57 1.95
N PRO A 174 16.67 3.95 3.05
CA PRO A 174 15.92 5.19 3.11
C PRO A 174 16.87 6.40 2.98
N ILE A 175 16.57 7.30 2.05
CA ILE A 175 17.30 8.56 1.88
C ILE A 175 16.77 9.53 2.94
N ASP A 176 17.49 9.67 4.05
CA ASP A 176 17.17 10.67 5.07
C ASP A 176 17.42 12.07 4.49
N GLY A 177 16.35 12.82 4.26
CA GLY A 177 16.39 14.18 3.70
C GLY A 177 17.15 15.21 4.56
N ASN A 178 17.65 14.84 5.72
CA ASN A 178 18.44 15.69 6.61
C ASN A 178 19.95 15.61 6.40
N ASN A 179 20.46 14.72 5.57
CA ASN A 179 21.86 14.72 5.17
C ASN A 179 22.10 15.72 4.01
N ARG A 180 21.90 17.00 4.28
CA ARG A 180 22.62 18.03 3.55
C ARG A 180 24.11 17.88 3.89
N PHE A 181 24.82 17.06 3.14
CA PHE A 181 26.25 17.25 2.99
C PHE A 181 26.43 18.66 2.44
N ASP A 182 26.95 19.56 3.29
CA ASP A 182 27.49 20.83 2.84
C ASP A 182 28.42 20.54 1.66
N ARG A 183 27.94 20.80 0.45
CA ARG A 183 28.83 20.86 -0.71
C ARG A 183 29.85 21.92 -0.37
N TYR A 184 31.04 21.46 -0.05
CA TYR A 184 32.22 22.32 0.04
C TYR A 184 32.35 23.04 -1.31
N ASP A 185 31.92 24.29 -1.34
CA ASP A 185 32.14 25.19 -2.46
C ASP A 185 33.48 25.90 -2.21
N PRO A 186 34.56 25.52 -2.93
CA PRO A 186 35.89 26.12 -2.75
C PRO A 186 35.94 27.59 -3.11
N ASN A 187 34.91 28.17 -3.72
CA ASN A 187 34.87 29.56 -4.17
C ASN A 187 34.05 30.52 -3.27
N ASN A 188 33.47 30.05 -2.17
CA ASN A 188 32.71 30.90 -1.26
C ASN A 188 33.61 31.52 -0.18
N ILE A 189 34.30 32.62 -0.53
CA ILE A 189 35.23 33.35 0.34
C ILE A 189 34.54 34.29 1.35
N ASN A 190 33.20 34.35 1.38
CA ASN A 190 32.47 35.40 2.11
C ASN A 190 31.84 35.00 3.46
N ASN A 191 32.19 33.90 4.05
CA ASN A 191 31.65 33.51 5.37
C ASN A 191 32.73 33.53 6.49
N ARG A 192 33.43 34.66 6.65
CA ARG A 192 34.16 34.93 7.89
C ARG A 192 33.23 35.64 8.87
N ARG A 193 32.73 34.96 9.84
CA ARG A 193 32.13 35.56 11.05
C ARG A 193 33.22 36.27 11.85
N PRO A 194 33.05 37.54 12.28
CA PRO A 194 33.99 38.19 13.19
C PRO A 194 33.88 37.54 14.59
N SER A 195 35.02 37.14 15.12
CA SER A 195 35.16 36.68 16.50
C SER A 195 34.88 37.84 17.47
N ASN A 196 33.87 37.68 18.34
CA ASN A 196 33.65 38.61 19.45
C ASN A 196 34.74 38.36 20.48
N SER A 197 35.67 39.32 20.58
CA SER A 197 36.62 39.42 21.69
C SER A 197 35.90 39.88 22.95
N MET A 198 35.93 39.06 24.01
CA MET A 198 35.65 39.48 25.38
C MET A 198 36.71 40.49 25.79
N THR A 199 36.30 41.71 26.10
CA THR A 199 37.09 42.59 26.98
C THR A 199 36.41 42.60 28.33
N GLY A 200 37.08 41.94 29.30
CA GLY A 200 36.78 42.15 30.69
C GLY A 200 37.18 43.54 31.15
N SER A 201 36.39 44.17 31.94
CA SER A 201 36.78 45.32 32.77
C SER A 201 36.49 45.01 34.22
N LEU A 202 37.55 44.98 34.96
CA LEU A 202 37.58 45.09 36.42
C LEU A 202 37.32 46.57 36.81
N ASN A 203 36.36 46.78 37.68
CA ASN A 203 36.44 47.63 38.89
C ASN A 203 35.16 47.43 39.67
#